data_30dea5fb5fa4c0ed0fa886f46ff0cbf1
#
_entry.id   30dea5fb5fa4c0ed0fa886f46ff0cbf1
#
_cell.length_a   1.000
_cell.length_b   1.000
_cell.length_c   1.000
_cell.angle_alpha   90.00
_cell.angle_beta   90.00
_cell.angle_gamma   90.00
#
_symmetry.space_group_name_H-M   'P 1'
#
loop_
_entity.id
_entity.type
_entity.pdbx_description
1 polymer ?
#
loop_
_entity_poly.entity_id
_entity_poly.type
_entity_poly.pdbx_seq_one_letter_code
_entity_poly.pdbx_strand_id
1 'polypeptide(L)'
;MKKILLITAGVLTIVVLAGSLLLYLNREKIVTYSTDRALTKVEEQVLQRLPDQRAVDEAKADFLKLHVRLQSGSVTTEEVKGLAGMFYSSYREGKINSLKARRIVEEVHRLAAQ
;
A
#
# COMPACT_ATOMS: atom_id res chain seq x y z
N MET A 1 43.70 -0.62 22.49
CA MET A 1 42.42 -1.29 22.31
C MET A 1 41.21 -0.50 22.75
N LYS A 2 41.26 0.16 23.93
CA LYS A 2 40.13 0.97 24.43
C LYS A 2 39.76 2.13 23.51
N LYS A 3 40.72 2.79 22.87
CA LYS A 3 40.48 3.90 21.93
C LYS A 3 39.75 3.47 20.68
N ILE A 4 40.08 2.29 20.14
CA ILE A 4 39.43 1.73 18.94
C ILE A 4 37.96 1.37 19.23
N LEU A 5 37.70 0.79 20.40
CA LEU A 5 36.32 0.45 20.83
C LEU A 5 35.47 1.72 20.98
N LEU A 6 36.02 2.79 21.58
CA LEU A 6 35.31 4.06 21.73
C LEU A 6 35.00 4.72 20.38
N ILE A 7 35.95 4.71 19.45
CA ILE A 7 35.77 5.26 18.10
C ILE A 7 34.70 4.44 17.34
N THR A 8 34.78 3.12 17.41
CA THR A 8 33.81 2.22 16.75
C THR A 8 32.39 2.41 17.30
N ALA A 9 32.26 2.51 18.63
CA ALA A 9 30.98 2.79 19.29
C ALA A 9 30.41 4.15 18.87
N GLY A 10 31.26 5.18 18.81
CA GLY A 10 30.85 6.51 18.35
C GLY A 10 30.39 6.52 16.91
N VAL A 11 31.09 5.84 16.00
CA VAL A 11 30.72 5.72 14.59
C VAL A 11 29.38 4.98 14.44
N LEU A 12 29.18 3.88 15.15
CA LEU A 12 27.94 3.13 15.16
C LEU A 12 26.76 3.99 15.62
N THR A 13 26.95 4.76 16.69
CA THR A 13 25.92 5.67 17.20
C THR A 13 25.53 6.71 16.15
N ILE A 14 26.51 7.31 15.48
CA ILE A 14 26.27 8.30 14.41
C ILE A 14 25.50 7.67 13.25
N VAL A 15 25.86 6.47 12.82
CA VAL A 15 25.19 5.75 11.73
C VAL A 15 23.73 5.45 12.10
N VAL A 16 23.47 4.99 13.32
CA VAL A 16 22.10 4.71 13.80
C VAL A 16 21.27 5.99 13.85
N LEU A 17 21.83 7.09 14.38
CA LEU A 17 21.14 8.37 14.44
C LEU A 17 20.84 8.92 13.04
N ALA A 18 21.79 8.86 12.13
CA ALA A 18 21.61 9.30 10.74
C ALA A 18 20.55 8.46 10.03
N GLY A 19 20.59 7.14 10.20
CA GLY A 19 19.59 6.22 9.64
C GLY A 19 18.20 6.49 10.18
N SER A 20 18.07 6.69 11.49
CA SER A 20 16.79 7.02 12.14
C SER A 20 16.24 8.35 11.64
N LEU A 21 17.09 9.36 11.47
CA LEU A 21 16.69 10.66 10.95
C LEU A 21 16.22 10.56 9.50
N LEU A 22 16.92 9.82 8.66
CA LEU A 22 16.51 9.59 7.27
C LEU A 22 15.15 8.88 7.19
N LEU A 23 14.93 7.87 8.02
CA LEU A 23 13.64 7.17 8.10
C LEU A 23 12.53 8.12 8.54
N TYR A 24 12.80 8.98 9.52
CA TYR A 24 11.83 9.96 9.99
C TYR A 24 11.47 10.98 8.91
N LEU A 25 12.47 11.52 8.20
CA LEU A 25 12.26 12.50 7.14
C LEU A 25 11.55 11.90 5.93
N ASN A 26 11.75 10.63 5.64
CA ASN A 26 11.12 9.92 4.52
C ASN A 26 9.90 9.09 4.92
N ARG A 27 9.40 9.28 6.14
CA ARG A 27 8.29 8.50 6.69
C ARG A 27 7.08 8.45 5.75
N GLU A 28 6.68 9.58 5.19
CA GLU A 28 5.54 9.67 4.28
C GLU A 28 5.77 8.88 2.99
N LYS A 29 6.97 8.97 2.43
CA LYS A 29 7.33 8.21 1.22
C LYS A 29 7.33 6.71 1.46
N ILE A 30 7.86 6.27 2.61
CA ILE A 30 7.90 4.86 3.00
C ILE A 30 6.48 4.33 3.20
N VAL A 31 5.63 5.06 3.90
CA VAL A 31 4.23 4.68 4.14
C VAL A 31 3.46 4.61 2.82
N THR A 32 3.64 5.60 1.95
CA THR A 32 3.01 5.62 0.62
C THR A 32 3.47 4.43 -0.23
N TYR A 33 4.77 4.14 -0.25
CA TYR A 33 5.32 3.00 -0.98
C TYR A 33 4.76 1.65 -0.47
N SER A 34 4.73 1.47 0.85
CA SER A 34 4.17 0.25 1.47
C SER A 34 2.68 0.10 1.18
N THR A 35 1.94 1.20 1.22
CA THR A 35 0.51 1.23 0.91
C THR A 35 0.26 0.92 -0.57
N ASP A 36 1.08 1.46 -1.46
CA ASP A 36 1.01 1.18 -2.90
C ASP A 36 1.26 -0.29 -3.20
N ARG A 37 2.23 -0.92 -2.55
CA ARG A 37 2.48 -2.37 -2.68
C ARG A 37 1.31 -3.20 -2.16
N ALA A 38 0.71 -2.82 -1.05
CA ALA A 38 -0.48 -3.49 -0.52
C ALA A 38 -1.65 -3.37 -1.50
N LEU A 39 -1.84 -2.20 -2.09
CA LEU A 39 -2.86 -1.97 -3.12
C LEU A 39 -2.63 -2.85 -4.35
N THR A 40 -1.38 -3.00 -4.79
CA THR A 40 -1.03 -3.88 -5.93
C THR A 40 -1.40 -5.34 -5.64
N LYS A 41 -1.17 -5.81 -4.43
CA LYS A 41 -1.55 -7.18 -4.03
C LYS A 41 -3.07 -7.36 -4.03
N VAL A 42 -3.81 -6.39 -3.52
CA VAL A 42 -5.28 -6.39 -3.56
C VAL A 42 -5.76 -6.44 -5.00
N GLU A 43 -5.18 -5.60 -5.87
CA GLU A 43 -5.50 -5.57 -7.30
C GLU A 43 -5.32 -6.93 -7.96
N GLU A 44 -4.16 -7.57 -7.78
CA GLU A 44 -3.88 -8.88 -8.37
C GLU A 44 -4.92 -9.92 -7.96
N GLN A 45 -5.27 -9.99 -6.68
CA GLN A 45 -6.23 -10.95 -6.17
C GLN A 45 -7.64 -10.67 -6.64
N VAL A 46 -8.05 -9.40 -6.67
CA VAL A 46 -9.39 -8.99 -7.11
C VAL A 46 -9.59 -9.26 -8.59
N LEU A 47 -8.60 -8.92 -9.43
CA LEU A 47 -8.69 -9.12 -10.87
C LEU A 47 -8.85 -10.59 -11.26
N GLN A 48 -8.23 -11.50 -10.51
CA GLN A 48 -8.37 -12.94 -10.74
C GLN A 48 -9.78 -13.47 -10.45
N ARG A 49 -10.58 -12.74 -9.68
CA ARG A 49 -11.92 -13.15 -9.24
C ARG A 49 -13.05 -12.47 -9.99
N LEU A 50 -12.74 -11.58 -10.93
CA LEU A 50 -13.76 -10.91 -11.73
C LEU A 50 -14.28 -11.84 -12.84
N PRO A 51 -15.59 -11.71 -13.19
CA PRO A 51 -16.26 -12.70 -14.06
C PRO A 51 -15.91 -12.61 -15.54
N ASP A 52 -15.50 -11.44 -16.05
CA ASP A 52 -15.24 -11.25 -17.48
C ASP A 52 -14.11 -10.25 -17.72
N GLN A 53 -13.61 -10.22 -18.96
CA GLN A 53 -12.49 -9.36 -19.36
C GLN A 53 -12.84 -7.88 -19.30
N ARG A 54 -14.08 -7.51 -19.58
CA ARG A 54 -14.54 -6.12 -19.51
C ARG A 54 -14.47 -5.60 -18.07
N ALA A 55 -14.94 -6.40 -17.10
CA ALA A 55 -14.84 -6.05 -15.68
C ALA A 55 -13.39 -5.93 -15.24
N VAL A 56 -12.51 -6.80 -15.72
CA VAL A 56 -11.06 -6.74 -15.45
C VAL A 56 -10.47 -5.44 -16.00
N ASP A 57 -10.75 -5.08 -17.22
CA ASP A 57 -10.21 -3.88 -17.87
C ASP A 57 -10.69 -2.59 -17.16
N GLU A 58 -11.96 -2.52 -16.81
CA GLU A 58 -12.52 -1.39 -16.06
C GLU A 58 -11.87 -1.28 -14.66
N ALA A 59 -11.71 -2.40 -13.98
CA ALA A 59 -11.09 -2.43 -12.66
C ALA A 59 -9.61 -2.01 -12.73
N LYS A 60 -8.86 -2.47 -13.73
CA LYS A 60 -7.46 -2.05 -13.95
C LYS A 60 -7.35 -0.54 -14.12
N ALA A 61 -8.25 0.07 -14.89
CA ALA A 61 -8.27 1.52 -15.09
C ALA A 61 -8.53 2.26 -13.77
N ASP A 62 -9.45 1.78 -12.95
CA ASP A 62 -9.77 2.37 -11.65
C ASP A 62 -8.60 2.21 -10.66
N PHE A 63 -7.97 1.05 -10.61
CA PHE A 63 -6.78 0.82 -9.78
C PHE A 63 -5.62 1.72 -10.19
N LEU A 64 -5.40 1.91 -11.49
CA LEU A 64 -4.36 2.81 -12.00
C LEU A 64 -4.62 4.25 -11.54
N LYS A 65 -5.84 4.73 -11.66
CA LYS A 65 -6.23 6.07 -11.17
C LYS A 65 -6.00 6.19 -9.66
N LEU A 66 -6.32 5.15 -8.91
CA LEU A 66 -6.13 5.14 -7.46
C LEU A 66 -4.64 5.19 -7.09
N HIS A 67 -3.78 4.45 -7.79
CA HIS A 67 -2.33 4.51 -7.60
C HIS A 67 -1.79 5.92 -7.85
N VAL A 68 -2.22 6.56 -8.94
CA VAL A 68 -1.80 7.93 -9.27
C VAL A 68 -2.26 8.91 -8.21
N ARG A 69 -3.49 8.80 -7.74
CA ARG A 69 -4.04 9.67 -6.69
C ARG A 69 -3.34 9.48 -5.35
N LEU A 70 -2.98 8.25 -5.01
CA LEU A 70 -2.21 7.96 -3.81
C LEU A 70 -0.84 8.64 -3.87
N GLN A 71 -0.14 8.53 -5.00
CA GLN A 71 1.18 9.14 -5.19
C GLN A 71 1.12 10.67 -5.19
N SER A 72 0.06 11.25 -5.72
CA SER A 72 -0.14 12.71 -5.75
C SER A 72 -0.67 13.28 -4.44
N GLY A 73 -1.05 12.45 -3.49
CA GLY A 73 -1.62 12.88 -2.21
C GLY A 73 -3.10 13.23 -2.26
N SER A 74 -3.78 13.02 -3.40
CA SER A 74 -5.22 13.29 -3.54
C SER A 74 -6.09 12.30 -2.78
N VAL A 75 -5.56 11.10 -2.53
CA VAL A 75 -6.16 10.06 -1.69
C VAL A 75 -5.19 9.75 -0.55
N THR A 76 -5.69 9.63 0.66
CA THR A 76 -4.85 9.37 1.84
C THR A 76 -4.50 7.89 1.94
N THR A 77 -3.37 7.61 2.61
CA THR A 77 -2.97 6.23 2.90
C THR A 77 -4.00 5.53 3.79
N GLU A 78 -4.69 6.26 4.66
CA GLU A 78 -5.74 5.73 5.53
C GLU A 78 -6.94 5.23 4.73
N GLU A 79 -7.35 5.94 3.69
CA GLU A 79 -8.42 5.53 2.79
C GLU A 79 -8.08 4.22 2.07
N VAL A 80 -6.84 4.10 1.58
CA VAL A 80 -6.35 2.88 0.93
C VAL A 80 -6.22 1.74 1.94
N LYS A 81 -5.79 2.02 3.17
CA LYS A 81 -5.76 1.03 4.25
C LYS A 81 -7.15 0.49 4.56
N GLY A 82 -8.17 1.34 4.52
CA GLY A 82 -9.56 0.92 4.65
C GLY A 82 -9.97 -0.08 3.58
N LEU A 83 -9.57 0.17 2.34
CA LEU A 83 -9.80 -0.75 1.21
C LEU A 83 -9.08 -2.09 1.45
N ALA A 84 -7.83 -2.05 1.86
CA ALA A 84 -7.06 -3.26 2.19
C ALA A 84 -7.71 -4.03 3.36
N GLY A 85 -8.26 -3.32 4.35
CA GLY A 85 -9.00 -3.92 5.45
C GLY A 85 -10.23 -4.68 4.98
N MET A 86 -10.99 -4.12 4.03
CA MET A 86 -12.13 -4.80 3.40
C MET A 86 -11.68 -6.10 2.71
N PHE A 87 -10.57 -6.04 1.99
CA PHE A 87 -10.00 -7.21 1.32
C PHE A 87 -9.63 -8.31 2.33
N TYR A 88 -8.89 -7.96 3.38
CA TYR A 88 -8.45 -8.91 4.39
C TYR A 88 -9.62 -9.51 5.19
N SER A 89 -10.63 -8.71 5.52
CA SER A 89 -11.85 -9.20 6.16
C SER A 89 -12.57 -10.22 5.27
N SER A 90 -12.68 -9.92 3.98
CA SER A 90 -13.30 -10.82 3.01
C SER A 90 -12.52 -12.13 2.85
N TYR A 91 -11.19 -12.04 2.88
CA TYR A 91 -10.31 -13.21 2.79
C TYR A 91 -10.40 -14.10 4.04
N ARG A 92 -10.55 -13.49 5.22
CA ARG A 92 -10.71 -14.20 6.50
C ARG A 92 -11.98 -15.03 6.59
N GLU A 93 -13.08 -14.52 6.03
CA GLU A 93 -14.37 -15.19 6.02
C GLU A 93 -14.44 -16.35 5.03
N GLY A 94 -13.39 -16.56 4.26
CA GLY A 94 -13.28 -17.60 3.25
C GLY A 94 -12.66 -17.06 1.97
N LYS A 95 -12.74 -17.81 0.89
CA LYS A 95 -12.20 -17.37 -0.40
C LYS A 95 -12.99 -16.15 -0.91
N ILE A 96 -12.27 -15.18 -1.46
CA ILE A 96 -12.89 -14.04 -2.14
C ILE A 96 -13.66 -14.56 -3.34
N ASN A 97 -14.97 -14.37 -3.35
CA ASN A 97 -15.82 -14.68 -4.48
C ASN A 97 -16.00 -13.46 -5.39
N SER A 98 -16.69 -13.62 -6.52
CA SER A 98 -16.93 -12.53 -7.48
C SER A 98 -17.73 -11.38 -6.87
N LEU A 99 -18.65 -11.65 -5.95
CA LEU A 99 -19.43 -10.61 -5.27
C LEU A 99 -18.56 -9.73 -4.38
N LYS A 100 -17.67 -10.35 -3.59
CA LYS A 100 -16.72 -9.61 -2.73
C LYS A 100 -15.71 -8.82 -3.57
N ALA A 101 -15.24 -9.39 -4.68
CA ALA A 101 -14.37 -8.69 -5.62
C ALA A 101 -15.05 -7.46 -6.21
N ARG A 102 -16.32 -7.56 -6.59
CA ARG A 102 -17.09 -6.41 -7.09
C ARG A 102 -17.24 -5.30 -6.05
N ARG A 103 -17.48 -5.63 -4.80
CA ARG A 103 -17.56 -4.64 -3.71
C ARG A 103 -16.26 -3.87 -3.54
N ILE A 104 -15.14 -4.57 -3.63
CA ILE A 104 -13.81 -3.94 -3.56
C ILE A 104 -13.61 -3.01 -4.77
N VAL A 105 -13.97 -3.46 -5.97
CA VAL A 105 -13.87 -2.65 -7.20
C VAL A 105 -14.76 -1.41 -7.10
N GLU A 106 -15.96 -1.51 -6.56
CA GLU A 106 -16.84 -0.36 -6.33
C GLU A 106 -16.20 0.66 -5.40
N GLU A 107 -15.56 0.21 -4.32
CA GLU A 107 -14.85 1.10 -3.40
C GLU A 107 -13.63 1.74 -4.07
N VAL A 108 -12.88 0.99 -4.86
CA VAL A 108 -11.77 1.51 -5.67
C VAL A 108 -12.27 2.59 -6.62
N HIS A 109 -13.37 2.34 -7.31
CA HIS A 109 -13.98 3.30 -8.23
C HIS A 109 -14.37 4.59 -7.49
N ARG A 110 -14.97 4.47 -6.32
CA ARG A 110 -15.35 5.61 -5.48
C ARG A 110 -14.13 6.45 -5.09
N LEU A 111 -13.06 5.81 -4.64
CA LEU A 111 -11.81 6.49 -4.25
C LEU A 111 -11.12 7.11 -5.47
N ALA A 112 -11.15 6.46 -6.61
CA ALA A 112 -10.54 6.96 -7.84
C ALA A 112 -11.31 8.15 -8.43
N ALA A 113 -12.59 8.26 -8.13
CA ALA A 113 -13.48 9.33 -8.64
C ALA A 113 -13.51 10.59 -7.76
N GLN A 114 -12.91 10.53 -6.56
CA GLN A 114 -12.87 11.68 -5.64
C GLN A 114 -12.03 12.86 -6.14
#